data_a954b2109bf0a9ae430a503aaa539ecf
#
_entry.id   a954b2109bf0a9ae430a503aaa539ecf
#
_cell.length_a   1.000
_cell.length_b   1.000
_cell.length_c   1.000
_cell.angle_alpha   90.00
_cell.angle_beta   90.00
_cell.angle_gamma   90.00
#
_symmetry.space_group_name_H-M   'P 1'
#
loop_
_entity.id
_entity.type
_entity.pdbx_description
1 polymer ?
#
loop_
_entity_poly.entity_id
_entity_poly.type
_entity_poly.pdbx_seq_one_letter_code
_entity_poly.pdbx_strand_id
1 'polypeptide(L)'
;MGFVDLLKERAKKSIKTIVLPETEDMRTLEATDKILKEGVAKIILIGNEEEINKKAKEGGFDISGATIVDPETSDKTQAYIDKFVELRAKKGMTPEKAKEILHTQYPYYGVMMVKMGDADGMVSGACHSTADTLRPCLQILKTKPGTKLVSAFFLIVVPDCEYGANGAFVFADSGLNQNPTPEELSAIAASSAESFQLLVQEEPVVAMLSHSTKGSAKHADVDKVVEATKIAKELNPNVRLDGELQLDAAIVPSVGESKAPGSPVAGHANVLIFPDLDAGNIGYKLVQRLAKAEAYGPLTQGIAAPVNDLSRGCSAEDIEGVIAITAVQAQA
;
A
#
# COMPACT_ATOMS: atom_id res chain seq x y z
N MET A 1 -15.06 -18.02 -2.59
CA MET A 1 -13.76 -17.48 -3.02
C MET A 1 -13.65 -16.11 -2.37
N GLY A 2 -12.68 -15.91 -1.48
CA GLY A 2 -12.46 -14.65 -0.80
C GLY A 2 -11.94 -13.58 -1.75
N PHE A 3 -11.93 -12.32 -1.31
CA PHE A 3 -11.43 -11.20 -2.14
C PHE A 3 -9.94 -11.39 -2.52
N VAL A 4 -9.11 -11.84 -1.58
CA VAL A 4 -7.69 -12.13 -1.84
C VAL A 4 -7.50 -13.27 -2.83
N ASP A 5 -8.36 -14.28 -2.81
CA ASP A 5 -8.29 -15.36 -3.82
C ASP A 5 -8.49 -14.81 -5.24
N LEU A 6 -9.39 -13.84 -5.42
CA LEU A 6 -9.58 -13.16 -6.72
C LEU A 6 -8.32 -12.40 -7.14
N LEU A 7 -7.65 -11.72 -6.20
CA LEU A 7 -6.38 -11.04 -6.48
C LEU A 7 -5.25 -12.03 -6.81
N LYS A 8 -5.15 -13.15 -6.09
CA LYS A 8 -4.21 -14.23 -6.40
C LYS A 8 -4.44 -14.79 -7.82
N GLU A 9 -5.68 -15.06 -8.20
CA GLU A 9 -6.02 -15.52 -9.57
C GLU A 9 -5.69 -14.47 -10.64
N ARG A 10 -5.81 -13.17 -10.32
CA ARG A 10 -5.37 -12.11 -11.24
C ARG A 10 -3.85 -12.06 -11.34
N ALA A 11 -3.14 -12.16 -10.21
CA ALA A 11 -1.68 -12.18 -10.19
C ALA A 11 -1.11 -13.28 -11.08
N LYS A 12 -1.71 -14.48 -11.05
CA LYS A 12 -1.32 -15.63 -11.88
C LYS A 12 -1.41 -15.39 -13.39
N LYS A 13 -2.21 -14.44 -13.86
CA LYS A 13 -2.34 -14.15 -15.30
C LYS A 13 -1.08 -13.52 -15.91
N SER A 14 -0.26 -12.86 -15.12
CA SER A 14 1.02 -12.27 -15.54
C SER A 14 1.98 -12.28 -14.36
N ILE A 15 2.69 -13.40 -14.19
CA ILE A 15 3.55 -13.67 -13.04
C ILE A 15 4.61 -12.57 -12.89
N LYS A 16 4.63 -11.96 -11.73
CA LYS A 16 5.58 -10.91 -11.35
C LYS A 16 6.60 -11.43 -10.33
N THR A 17 7.75 -10.78 -10.28
CA THR A 17 8.82 -11.08 -9.34
C THR A 17 8.77 -10.11 -8.16
N ILE A 18 8.51 -10.61 -6.97
CA ILE A 18 8.39 -9.81 -5.75
C ILE A 18 9.58 -10.12 -4.82
N VAL A 19 10.24 -9.06 -4.35
CA VAL A 19 11.35 -9.19 -3.42
C VAL A 19 10.88 -9.01 -1.97
N LEU A 20 11.35 -9.90 -1.09
CA LEU A 20 11.08 -9.92 0.34
C LEU A 20 12.41 -9.81 1.10
N PRO A 21 12.72 -8.65 1.69
CA PRO A 21 14.02 -8.42 2.32
C PRO A 21 14.10 -8.90 3.77
N GLU A 22 12.97 -9.26 4.41
CA GLU A 22 12.89 -9.58 5.85
C GLU A 22 12.88 -11.09 6.09
N THR A 23 13.97 -11.75 5.67
CA THR A 23 14.15 -13.20 5.77
C THR A 23 14.48 -13.71 7.18
N GLU A 24 14.71 -12.80 8.11
CA GLU A 24 14.82 -13.10 9.53
C GLU A 24 13.48 -13.47 10.17
N ASP A 25 12.36 -13.07 9.60
CA ASP A 25 11.01 -13.32 10.10
C ASP A 25 10.42 -14.60 9.50
N MET A 26 10.02 -15.52 10.37
CA MET A 26 9.44 -16.81 9.97
C MET A 26 8.14 -16.65 9.17
N ARG A 27 7.35 -15.59 9.43
CA ARG A 27 6.11 -15.29 8.69
C ARG A 27 6.39 -15.00 7.20
N THR A 28 7.53 -14.35 6.91
CA THR A 28 7.97 -14.11 5.53
C THR A 28 8.28 -15.41 4.80
N LEU A 29 8.94 -16.36 5.47
CA LEU A 29 9.27 -17.68 4.89
C LEU A 29 8.01 -18.54 4.74
N GLU A 30 7.09 -18.52 5.69
CA GLU A 30 5.79 -19.18 5.60
C GLU A 30 4.96 -18.65 4.42
N ALA A 31 4.85 -17.33 4.28
CA ALA A 31 4.15 -16.69 3.16
C ALA A 31 4.83 -17.04 1.82
N THR A 32 6.15 -17.10 1.79
CA THR A 32 6.90 -17.52 0.60
C THR A 32 6.53 -18.93 0.16
N ASP A 33 6.52 -19.90 1.08
CA ASP A 33 6.12 -21.28 0.81
C ASP A 33 4.72 -21.36 0.18
N LYS A 34 3.76 -20.66 0.76
CA LYS A 34 2.36 -20.64 0.28
C LYS A 34 2.23 -19.98 -1.10
N ILE A 35 2.88 -18.82 -1.31
CA ILE A 35 2.87 -18.11 -2.60
C ILE A 35 3.48 -18.94 -3.73
N LEU A 36 4.57 -19.65 -3.44
CA LEU A 36 5.23 -20.53 -4.41
C LEU A 36 4.37 -21.75 -4.74
N LYS A 37 3.80 -22.40 -3.74
CA LYS A 37 2.88 -23.55 -3.94
C LYS A 37 1.64 -23.17 -4.77
N GLU A 38 1.12 -21.97 -4.55
CA GLU A 38 -0.03 -21.49 -5.31
C GLU A 38 0.33 -20.91 -6.69
N GLY A 39 1.61 -20.63 -6.95
CA GLY A 39 2.08 -20.06 -8.22
C GLY A 39 1.63 -18.61 -8.46
N VAL A 40 1.50 -17.81 -7.39
CA VAL A 40 0.98 -16.43 -7.45
C VAL A 40 2.04 -15.44 -7.95
N ALA A 41 3.29 -15.60 -7.52
CA ALA A 41 4.41 -14.76 -7.88
C ALA A 41 5.73 -15.54 -7.84
N LYS A 42 6.76 -15.04 -8.53
CA LYS A 42 8.14 -15.43 -8.27
C LYS A 42 8.66 -14.64 -7.07
N ILE A 43 9.39 -15.29 -6.18
CA ILE A 43 9.90 -14.67 -4.97
C ILE A 43 11.42 -14.58 -5.00
N ILE A 44 11.93 -13.41 -4.61
CA ILE A 44 13.34 -13.20 -4.29
C ILE A 44 13.45 -12.96 -2.78
N LEU A 45 14.27 -13.72 -2.10
CA LEU A 45 14.62 -13.56 -0.69
C LEU A 45 16.01 -12.93 -0.59
N ILE A 46 16.19 -11.91 0.26
CA ILE A 46 17.48 -11.25 0.45
C ILE A 46 18.13 -11.74 1.74
N GLY A 47 19.39 -12.14 1.66
CA GLY A 47 20.20 -12.53 2.80
C GLY A 47 21.07 -13.74 2.55
N ASN A 48 21.72 -14.23 3.62
CA ASN A 48 22.60 -15.37 3.54
C ASN A 48 21.82 -16.67 3.26
N GLU A 49 22.21 -17.39 2.20
CA GLU A 49 21.49 -18.57 1.71
C GLU A 49 21.45 -19.70 2.74
N GLU A 50 22.53 -19.94 3.47
CA GLU A 50 22.59 -21.03 4.46
C GLU A 50 21.66 -20.73 5.65
N GLU A 51 21.64 -19.48 6.11
CA GLU A 51 20.78 -19.05 7.22
C GLU A 51 19.30 -19.10 6.84
N ILE A 52 18.95 -18.64 5.65
CA ILE A 52 17.55 -18.65 5.15
C ILE A 52 17.06 -20.09 5.01
N ASN A 53 17.84 -20.96 4.36
CA ASN A 53 17.48 -22.37 4.19
C ASN A 53 17.37 -23.11 5.54
N LYS A 54 18.24 -22.79 6.51
CA LYS A 54 18.16 -23.36 7.86
C LYS A 54 16.84 -22.97 8.54
N LYS A 55 16.47 -21.68 8.52
CA LYS A 55 15.21 -21.19 9.12
C LYS A 55 14.00 -21.80 8.44
N ALA A 56 13.97 -21.85 7.11
CA ALA A 56 12.87 -22.46 6.37
C ALA A 56 12.69 -23.94 6.76
N LYS A 57 13.80 -24.68 6.89
CA LYS A 57 13.76 -26.07 7.35
C LYS A 57 13.25 -26.22 8.79
N GLU A 58 13.65 -25.32 9.70
CA GLU A 58 13.16 -25.30 11.08
C GLU A 58 11.64 -25.02 11.14
N GLY A 59 11.12 -24.17 10.26
CA GLY A 59 9.69 -23.90 10.13
C GLY A 59 8.90 -24.94 9.32
N GLY A 60 9.58 -25.84 8.63
CA GLY A 60 8.94 -26.82 7.75
C GLY A 60 8.42 -26.23 6.44
N PHE A 61 8.98 -25.09 6.00
CA PHE A 61 8.58 -24.37 4.78
C PHE A 61 9.43 -24.80 3.57
N ASP A 62 8.78 -25.01 2.44
CA ASP A 62 9.45 -25.30 1.15
C ASP A 62 9.62 -24.00 0.35
N ILE A 63 10.80 -23.43 0.40
CA ILE A 63 11.18 -22.23 -0.34
C ILE A 63 12.07 -22.52 -1.56
N SER A 64 12.17 -23.77 -2.00
CA SER A 64 13.09 -24.20 -3.09
C SER A 64 12.78 -23.52 -4.44
N GLY A 65 11.56 -22.99 -4.62
CA GLY A 65 11.18 -22.21 -5.79
C GLY A 65 11.56 -20.74 -5.73
N ALA A 66 12.05 -20.21 -4.58
CA ALA A 66 12.52 -18.85 -4.45
C ALA A 66 13.96 -18.67 -4.94
N THR A 67 14.29 -17.49 -5.43
CA THR A 67 15.68 -17.09 -5.66
C THR A 67 16.21 -16.43 -4.40
N ILE A 68 17.33 -16.90 -3.86
CA ILE A 68 18.01 -16.26 -2.72
C ILE A 68 19.15 -15.39 -3.27
N VAL A 69 19.23 -14.15 -2.81
CA VAL A 69 20.27 -13.19 -3.21
C VAL A 69 20.95 -12.66 -1.95
N ASP A 70 22.24 -13.00 -1.82
CA ASP A 70 23.09 -12.48 -0.77
C ASP A 70 23.81 -11.21 -1.28
N PRO A 71 23.56 -10.02 -0.67
CA PRO A 71 24.24 -8.78 -1.05
C PRO A 71 25.76 -8.84 -1.01
N GLU A 72 26.34 -9.70 -0.19
CA GLU A 72 27.80 -9.83 -0.06
C GLU A 72 28.45 -10.57 -1.23
N THR A 73 27.74 -11.50 -1.85
CA THR A 73 28.28 -12.39 -2.88
C THR A 73 27.67 -12.17 -4.27
N SER A 74 26.58 -11.42 -4.38
CA SER A 74 25.89 -11.15 -5.64
C SER A 74 26.76 -10.33 -6.59
N ASP A 75 26.85 -10.75 -7.84
CA ASP A 75 27.54 -10.08 -8.94
C ASP A 75 26.88 -8.72 -9.31
N LYS A 76 25.62 -8.51 -8.94
CA LYS A 76 24.87 -7.27 -9.19
C LYS A 76 25.14 -6.17 -8.16
N THR A 77 25.67 -6.50 -7.00
CA THR A 77 25.83 -5.55 -5.89
C THR A 77 26.65 -4.31 -6.29
N GLN A 78 27.73 -4.48 -7.06
CA GLN A 78 28.52 -3.33 -7.50
C GLN A 78 27.72 -2.39 -8.40
N ALA A 79 26.91 -2.91 -9.33
CA ALA A 79 26.06 -2.09 -10.18
C ALA A 79 24.99 -1.31 -9.37
N TYR A 80 24.47 -1.92 -8.30
CA TYR A 80 23.53 -1.24 -7.39
C TYR A 80 24.24 -0.15 -6.57
N ILE A 81 25.45 -0.37 -6.10
CA ILE A 81 26.27 0.65 -5.43
C ILE A 81 26.45 1.85 -6.35
N ASP A 82 26.94 1.61 -7.57
CA ASP A 82 27.22 2.67 -8.54
C ASP A 82 25.94 3.49 -8.86
N LYS A 83 24.83 2.80 -9.08
CA LYS A 83 23.54 3.45 -9.34
C LYS A 83 23.01 4.22 -8.13
N PHE A 84 23.16 3.70 -6.92
CA PHE A 84 22.74 4.40 -5.71
C PHE A 84 23.57 5.67 -5.47
N VAL A 85 24.87 5.62 -5.71
CA VAL A 85 25.75 6.80 -5.70
C VAL A 85 25.31 7.83 -6.73
N GLU A 86 25.05 7.42 -7.99
CA GLU A 86 24.54 8.31 -9.05
C GLU A 86 23.26 9.02 -8.61
N LEU A 87 22.28 8.27 -8.10
CA LEU A 87 20.97 8.80 -7.69
C LEU A 87 21.08 9.79 -6.52
N ARG A 88 22.07 9.62 -5.64
CA ARG A 88 22.20 10.36 -4.38
C ARG A 88 23.48 11.21 -4.28
N ALA A 89 24.22 11.37 -5.36
CA ALA A 89 25.49 12.15 -5.41
C ALA A 89 25.32 13.55 -4.80
N LYS A 90 24.26 14.27 -5.18
CA LYS A 90 23.95 15.64 -4.66
C LYS A 90 23.60 15.67 -3.16
N LYS A 91 23.40 14.52 -2.54
CA LYS A 91 23.13 14.35 -1.09
C LYS A 91 24.32 13.74 -0.34
N GLY A 92 25.49 13.69 -0.96
CA GLY A 92 26.73 13.23 -0.34
C GLY A 92 26.85 11.71 -0.18
N MET A 93 26.19 10.94 -1.05
CA MET A 93 26.37 9.48 -1.09
C MET A 93 27.75 9.18 -1.69
N THR A 94 28.52 8.34 -1.01
CA THR A 94 29.81 7.81 -1.51
C THR A 94 29.69 6.31 -1.76
N PRO A 95 30.61 5.72 -2.56
CA PRO A 95 30.61 4.26 -2.78
C PRO A 95 30.67 3.45 -1.47
N GLU A 96 31.48 3.90 -0.49
CA GLU A 96 31.64 3.22 0.79
C GLU A 96 30.32 3.23 1.59
N LYS A 97 29.65 4.42 1.67
CA LYS A 97 28.34 4.53 2.33
C LYS A 97 27.28 3.73 1.63
N ALA A 98 27.25 3.76 0.29
CA ALA A 98 26.28 2.98 -0.49
C ALA A 98 26.48 1.48 -0.26
N LYS A 99 27.73 1.02 -0.26
CA LYS A 99 28.09 -0.37 0.05
C LYS A 99 27.63 -0.77 1.45
N GLU A 100 27.97 0.02 2.47
CA GLU A 100 27.56 -0.24 3.85
C GLU A 100 26.03 -0.38 3.97
N ILE A 101 25.27 0.59 3.40
CA ILE A 101 23.80 0.57 3.44
C ILE A 101 23.25 -0.68 2.75
N LEU A 102 23.72 -1.01 1.55
CA LEU A 102 23.19 -2.14 0.79
C LEU A 102 23.53 -3.50 1.41
N HIS A 103 24.63 -3.60 2.16
CA HIS A 103 25.00 -4.83 2.87
C HIS A 103 24.29 -4.99 4.22
N THR A 104 23.83 -3.90 4.85
CA THR A 104 23.29 -3.94 6.21
C THR A 104 21.80 -3.64 6.30
N GLN A 105 21.21 -3.01 5.27
CA GLN A 105 19.81 -2.60 5.25
C GLN A 105 19.11 -3.19 4.01
N TYR A 106 18.67 -4.43 4.12
CA TYR A 106 18.09 -5.20 3.01
C TYR A 106 16.89 -4.53 2.31
N PRO A 107 16.04 -3.70 2.98
CA PRO A 107 15.04 -2.92 2.25
C PRO A 107 15.63 -1.98 1.18
N TYR A 108 16.82 -1.40 1.41
CA TYR A 108 17.52 -0.62 0.37
C TYR A 108 17.96 -1.48 -0.80
N TYR A 109 18.46 -2.68 -0.53
CA TYR A 109 18.86 -3.61 -1.58
C TYR A 109 17.68 -4.05 -2.43
N GLY A 110 16.56 -4.41 -1.79
CA GLY A 110 15.31 -4.78 -2.47
C GLY A 110 14.77 -3.66 -3.34
N VAL A 111 14.78 -2.41 -2.84
CA VAL A 111 14.37 -1.24 -3.63
C VAL A 111 15.32 -0.98 -4.80
N MET A 112 16.64 -1.25 -4.66
CA MET A 112 17.56 -1.19 -5.79
C MET A 112 17.27 -2.27 -6.84
N MET A 113 16.90 -3.49 -6.42
CA MET A 113 16.47 -4.54 -7.36
C MET A 113 15.27 -4.09 -8.19
N VAL A 114 14.27 -3.49 -7.55
CA VAL A 114 13.10 -2.91 -8.25
C VAL A 114 13.53 -1.76 -9.18
N LYS A 115 14.42 -0.89 -8.71
CA LYS A 115 14.94 0.25 -9.52
C LYS A 115 15.68 -0.19 -10.76
N MET A 116 16.40 -1.30 -10.68
CA MET A 116 17.23 -1.83 -11.78
C MET A 116 16.47 -2.81 -12.68
N GLY A 117 15.20 -3.13 -12.35
CA GLY A 117 14.35 -4.02 -13.14
C GLY A 117 14.61 -5.52 -12.89
N ASP A 118 15.29 -5.86 -11.80
CA ASP A 118 15.53 -7.25 -11.38
C ASP A 118 14.37 -7.83 -10.58
N ALA A 119 13.49 -6.97 -10.05
CA ALA A 119 12.22 -7.31 -9.44
C ALA A 119 11.13 -6.32 -9.90
N ASP A 120 9.87 -6.77 -9.91
CA ASP A 120 8.71 -5.95 -10.29
C ASP A 120 8.12 -5.18 -9.10
N GLY A 121 8.37 -5.63 -7.87
CA GLY A 121 7.88 -5.02 -6.65
C GLY A 121 8.56 -5.54 -5.40
N MET A 122 8.27 -4.90 -4.26
CA MET A 122 8.79 -5.30 -2.94
C MET A 122 7.69 -5.29 -1.89
N VAL A 123 7.74 -6.24 -0.95
CA VAL A 123 6.94 -6.24 0.27
C VAL A 123 7.87 -6.33 1.47
N SER A 124 7.72 -5.41 2.43
CA SER A 124 8.55 -5.31 3.64
C SER A 124 7.72 -4.66 4.77
N GLY A 125 8.19 -4.66 6.01
CA GLY A 125 7.53 -4.01 7.16
C GLY A 125 7.12 -4.96 8.28
N ALA A 126 7.31 -6.27 8.11
CA ALA A 126 7.04 -7.24 9.17
C ALA A 126 7.98 -7.05 10.38
N CYS A 127 9.23 -6.64 10.14
CA CYS A 127 10.25 -6.38 11.16
C CYS A 127 10.68 -4.91 11.25
N HIS A 128 10.53 -4.15 10.19
CA HIS A 128 10.96 -2.75 10.09
C HIS A 128 9.81 -1.78 10.37
N SER A 129 10.16 -0.53 10.68
CA SER A 129 9.16 0.55 10.76
C SER A 129 8.76 0.99 9.35
N THR A 130 7.53 1.54 9.22
CA THR A 130 7.09 2.19 7.97
C THR A 130 8.12 3.19 7.43
N ALA A 131 8.78 3.94 8.31
CA ALA A 131 9.81 4.89 7.91
C ALA A 131 11.04 4.20 7.29
N ASP A 132 11.45 3.04 7.79
CA ASP A 132 12.60 2.29 7.29
C ASP A 132 12.29 1.59 5.97
N THR A 133 11.05 1.14 5.78
CA THR A 133 10.55 0.58 4.51
C THR A 133 10.40 1.66 3.43
N LEU A 134 9.82 2.82 3.75
CA LEU A 134 9.51 3.84 2.75
C LEU A 134 10.67 4.79 2.44
N ARG A 135 11.61 4.99 3.36
CA ARG A 135 12.77 5.87 3.14
C ARG A 135 13.59 5.47 1.90
N PRO A 136 13.97 4.19 1.70
CA PRO A 136 14.63 3.77 0.46
C PRO A 136 13.78 4.04 -0.78
N CYS A 137 12.46 3.80 -0.71
CA CYS A 137 11.56 4.04 -1.84
C CYS A 137 11.56 5.51 -2.28
N LEU A 138 11.42 6.43 -1.32
CA LEU A 138 11.45 7.87 -1.59
C LEU A 138 12.82 8.35 -2.09
N GLN A 139 13.89 7.74 -1.62
CA GLN A 139 15.26 8.12 -2.01
C GLN A 139 15.65 7.62 -3.39
N ILE A 140 15.19 6.45 -3.79
CA ILE A 140 15.65 5.70 -4.96
C ILE A 140 14.59 5.70 -6.08
N LEU A 141 13.36 5.28 -5.79
CA LEU A 141 12.27 5.19 -6.77
C LEU A 141 11.62 6.54 -7.04
N LYS A 142 11.43 7.34 -5.99
CA LYS A 142 10.71 8.62 -5.99
C LYS A 142 9.21 8.45 -6.27
N THR A 143 8.52 9.57 -6.46
CA THR A 143 7.10 9.57 -6.83
C THR A 143 6.88 9.22 -8.30
N LYS A 144 5.71 8.63 -8.60
CA LYS A 144 5.21 8.45 -9.97
C LYS A 144 5.14 9.81 -10.67
N PRO A 145 5.48 9.91 -11.96
CA PRO A 145 5.31 11.16 -12.71
C PRO A 145 3.89 11.70 -12.59
N GLY A 146 3.76 13.00 -12.31
CA GLY A 146 2.46 13.65 -12.10
C GLY A 146 1.88 13.53 -10.69
N THR A 147 2.43 12.68 -9.84
CA THR A 147 1.99 12.52 -8.44
C THR A 147 2.81 13.41 -7.51
N LYS A 148 2.12 14.22 -6.71
CA LYS A 148 2.75 15.20 -5.80
C LYS A 148 3.14 14.60 -4.45
N LEU A 149 2.48 13.50 -4.04
CA LEU A 149 2.56 12.95 -2.71
C LEU A 149 2.53 11.42 -2.75
N VAL A 150 3.36 10.80 -1.89
CA VAL A 150 3.19 9.39 -1.52
C VAL A 150 2.24 9.30 -0.36
N SER A 151 1.27 8.43 -0.44
CA SER A 151 0.31 8.15 0.62
C SER A 151 0.13 6.65 0.84
N ALA A 152 -0.57 6.28 1.90
CA ALA A 152 -0.80 4.89 2.23
C ALA A 152 -2.29 4.64 2.50
N PHE A 153 -2.79 3.52 2.00
CA PHE A 153 -4.17 3.12 2.21
C PHE A 153 -4.28 1.70 2.74
N PHE A 154 -5.41 1.38 3.30
CA PHE A 154 -5.80 0.00 3.58
C PHE A 154 -6.92 -0.42 2.63
N LEU A 155 -6.76 -1.60 2.04
CA LEU A 155 -7.85 -2.30 1.41
C LEU A 155 -8.58 -3.07 2.50
N ILE A 156 -9.81 -2.67 2.79
CA ILE A 156 -10.65 -3.25 3.84
C ILE A 156 -11.71 -4.12 3.18
N VAL A 157 -11.89 -5.34 3.67
CA VAL A 157 -12.97 -6.23 3.24
C VAL A 157 -13.80 -6.63 4.45
N VAL A 158 -14.99 -6.07 4.56
CA VAL A 158 -15.91 -6.32 5.67
C VAL A 158 -16.80 -7.50 5.30
N PRO A 159 -16.81 -8.61 6.07
CA PRO A 159 -17.66 -9.76 5.78
C PRO A 159 -19.14 -9.41 5.90
N ASP A 160 -19.96 -10.01 5.07
CA ASP A 160 -21.43 -9.87 5.08
C ASP A 160 -21.92 -8.41 5.09
N CYS A 161 -21.21 -7.50 4.42
CA CYS A 161 -21.48 -6.08 4.36
C CYS A 161 -22.05 -5.69 2.98
N GLU A 162 -23.21 -5.03 2.99
CA GLU A 162 -23.88 -4.54 1.79
C GLU A 162 -23.37 -3.19 1.27
N TYR A 163 -22.59 -2.47 2.10
CA TYR A 163 -22.05 -1.14 1.75
C TYR A 163 -20.76 -1.24 0.92
N GLY A 164 -20.42 -0.12 0.27
CA GLY A 164 -19.25 -0.05 -0.59
C GLY A 164 -19.36 -0.96 -1.81
N ALA A 165 -18.28 -1.62 -2.16
CA ALA A 165 -18.26 -2.65 -3.20
C ALA A 165 -18.45 -4.04 -2.55
N ASN A 166 -19.66 -4.34 -2.11
CA ASN A 166 -19.98 -5.56 -1.37
C ASN A 166 -19.03 -5.81 -0.18
N GLY A 167 -18.81 -4.79 0.63
CA GLY A 167 -17.89 -4.82 1.78
C GLY A 167 -16.45 -4.44 1.48
N ALA A 168 -16.06 -4.31 0.21
CA ALA A 168 -14.71 -3.84 -0.14
C ALA A 168 -14.63 -2.32 -0.17
N PHE A 169 -13.59 -1.78 0.48
CA PHE A 169 -13.33 -0.34 0.62
C PHE A 169 -11.85 -0.03 0.52
N VAL A 170 -11.53 1.17 0.07
CA VAL A 170 -10.22 1.81 0.29
C VAL A 170 -10.36 2.87 1.39
N PHE A 171 -9.53 2.79 2.43
CA PHE A 171 -9.42 3.76 3.52
C PHE A 171 -8.07 4.47 3.41
N ALA A 172 -8.06 5.77 3.14
CA ALA A 172 -6.85 6.59 2.94
C ALA A 172 -6.97 8.03 3.50
N ASP A 173 -5.89 8.71 3.92
CA ASP A 173 -4.64 8.09 4.30
C ASP A 173 -4.79 7.48 5.71
N SER A 174 -4.34 6.26 5.88
CA SER A 174 -4.48 5.57 7.16
C SER A 174 -3.14 5.02 7.68
N GLY A 175 -2.02 5.38 7.02
CA GLY A 175 -0.73 4.81 7.35
C GLY A 175 0.50 5.74 7.30
N LEU A 176 0.42 6.92 6.68
CA LEU A 176 1.62 7.72 6.38
C LEU A 176 1.51 9.21 6.71
N ASN A 177 0.55 9.93 6.14
CA ASN A 177 0.48 11.38 6.23
C ASN A 177 -0.32 11.83 7.46
N GLN A 178 0.36 12.49 8.42
CA GLN A 178 -0.24 12.80 9.72
C GLN A 178 -1.38 13.82 9.62
N ASN A 179 -1.12 14.96 8.99
CA ASN A 179 -2.11 16.04 8.84
C ASN A 179 -1.96 16.69 7.46
N PRO A 180 -2.51 16.07 6.42
CA PRO A 180 -2.38 16.55 5.06
C PRO A 180 -3.08 17.90 4.85
N THR A 181 -2.48 18.75 4.00
CA THR A 181 -3.09 19.99 3.53
C THR A 181 -4.28 19.69 2.60
N PRO A 182 -5.13 20.69 2.24
CA PRO A 182 -6.18 20.49 1.26
C PRO A 182 -5.68 19.93 -0.09
N GLU A 183 -4.53 20.43 -0.58
CA GLU A 183 -3.93 19.96 -1.82
C GLU A 183 -3.43 18.51 -1.71
N GLU A 184 -2.86 18.15 -0.56
CA GLU A 184 -2.41 16.78 -0.27
C GLU A 184 -3.59 15.82 -0.14
N LEU A 185 -4.67 16.20 0.56
CA LEU A 185 -5.91 15.42 0.62
C LEU A 185 -6.53 15.19 -0.76
N SER A 186 -6.52 16.22 -1.61
CA SER A 186 -6.97 16.10 -3.00
C SER A 186 -6.14 15.09 -3.78
N ALA A 187 -4.81 15.10 -3.60
CA ALA A 187 -3.90 14.14 -4.25
C ALA A 187 -4.10 12.70 -3.72
N ILE A 188 -4.33 12.56 -2.40
CA ILE A 188 -4.66 11.27 -1.77
C ILE A 188 -5.95 10.71 -2.37
N ALA A 189 -7.00 11.54 -2.53
CA ALA A 189 -8.27 11.13 -3.10
C ALA A 189 -8.11 10.59 -4.53
N ALA A 190 -7.36 11.29 -5.38
CA ALA A 190 -7.09 10.88 -6.75
C ALA A 190 -6.35 9.54 -6.82
N SER A 191 -5.25 9.41 -6.06
CA SER A 191 -4.46 8.15 -6.02
C SER A 191 -5.28 6.99 -5.45
N SER A 192 -6.16 7.25 -4.48
CA SER A 192 -7.01 6.23 -3.87
C SER A 192 -8.10 5.74 -4.83
N ALA A 193 -8.65 6.63 -5.66
CA ALA A 193 -9.58 6.25 -6.72
C ALA A 193 -8.89 5.32 -7.76
N GLU A 194 -7.68 5.66 -8.21
CA GLU A 194 -6.89 4.81 -9.09
C GLU A 194 -6.60 3.43 -8.47
N SER A 195 -6.18 3.42 -7.19
CA SER A 195 -5.88 2.18 -6.45
C SER A 195 -7.12 1.30 -6.30
N PHE A 196 -8.27 1.88 -5.98
CA PHE A 196 -9.55 1.16 -5.89
C PHE A 196 -9.94 0.56 -7.24
N GLN A 197 -9.93 1.35 -8.31
CA GLN A 197 -10.24 0.89 -9.66
C GLN A 197 -9.33 -0.27 -10.09
N LEU A 198 -8.04 -0.18 -9.77
CA LEU A 198 -7.07 -1.22 -10.09
C LEU A 198 -7.34 -2.52 -9.32
N LEU A 199 -7.54 -2.44 -8.00
CA LEU A 199 -7.61 -3.61 -7.14
C LEU A 199 -9.00 -4.26 -7.12
N VAL A 200 -10.05 -3.44 -7.01
CA VAL A 200 -11.44 -3.91 -6.88
C VAL A 200 -12.11 -4.11 -8.24
N GLN A 201 -11.68 -3.35 -9.27
CA GLN A 201 -12.23 -3.38 -10.63
C GLN A 201 -13.70 -2.90 -10.72
N GLU A 202 -14.09 -2.04 -9.79
CA GLU A 202 -15.38 -1.34 -9.81
C GLU A 202 -15.15 0.17 -9.87
N GLU A 203 -16.23 0.93 -10.17
CA GLU A 203 -16.17 2.39 -10.21
C GLU A 203 -15.84 2.96 -8.82
N PRO A 204 -14.79 3.79 -8.69
CA PRO A 204 -14.52 4.45 -7.42
C PRO A 204 -15.54 5.55 -7.13
N VAL A 205 -16.15 5.47 -5.96
CA VAL A 205 -17.09 6.48 -5.41
C VAL A 205 -16.45 7.08 -4.17
N VAL A 206 -15.85 8.26 -4.31
CA VAL A 206 -14.92 8.84 -3.34
C VAL A 206 -15.62 9.81 -2.41
N ALA A 207 -15.62 9.54 -1.10
CA ALA A 207 -16.11 10.44 -0.08
C ALA A 207 -14.95 11.10 0.69
N MET A 208 -14.93 12.44 0.71
CA MET A 208 -14.06 13.23 1.57
C MET A 208 -14.70 13.35 2.95
N LEU A 209 -14.15 12.64 3.95
CA LEU A 209 -14.77 12.46 5.25
C LEU A 209 -14.51 13.63 6.22
N SER A 210 -15.53 13.94 7.01
CA SER A 210 -15.51 14.91 8.10
C SER A 210 -16.55 14.54 9.15
N HIS A 211 -16.50 15.18 10.32
CA HIS A 211 -17.61 15.16 11.26
C HIS A 211 -18.78 16.08 10.84
N SER A 212 -18.63 16.79 9.72
CA SER A 212 -19.63 17.65 9.08
C SER A 212 -20.16 17.03 7.79
N THR A 213 -21.43 17.31 7.46
CA THR A 213 -22.03 17.01 6.17
C THR A 213 -22.61 18.30 5.60
N LYS A 214 -22.07 18.78 4.47
CA LYS A 214 -22.57 19.93 3.71
C LYS A 214 -22.84 21.18 4.58
N GLY A 215 -21.85 21.53 5.42
CA GLY A 215 -21.91 22.73 6.26
C GLY A 215 -22.65 22.55 7.59
N SER A 216 -22.90 21.30 8.03
CA SER A 216 -23.58 21.05 9.31
C SER A 216 -22.75 21.46 10.54
N ALA A 217 -21.43 21.62 10.39
CA ALA A 217 -20.53 22.13 11.42
C ALA A 217 -19.55 23.16 10.83
N LYS A 218 -18.94 23.97 11.72
CA LYS A 218 -17.92 24.98 11.36
C LYS A 218 -16.68 24.78 12.22
N HIS A 219 -15.57 24.44 11.59
CA HIS A 219 -14.27 24.28 12.23
C HIS A 219 -13.17 24.31 11.16
N ALA A 220 -11.95 24.65 11.53
CA ALA A 220 -10.81 24.66 10.59
C ALA A 220 -10.60 23.29 9.91
N ASP A 221 -10.83 22.18 10.62
CA ASP A 221 -10.74 20.83 10.05
C ASP A 221 -11.82 20.57 9.00
N VAL A 222 -13.03 21.14 9.19
CA VAL A 222 -14.12 21.09 8.19
C VAL A 222 -13.73 21.90 6.96
N ASP A 223 -13.26 23.12 7.16
CA ASP A 223 -12.84 24.03 6.07
C ASP A 223 -11.73 23.39 5.22
N LYS A 224 -10.78 22.67 5.86
CA LYS A 224 -9.74 21.88 5.20
C LYS A 224 -10.33 20.85 4.23
N VAL A 225 -11.32 20.08 4.66
CA VAL A 225 -11.94 19.03 3.84
C VAL A 225 -12.82 19.64 2.73
N VAL A 226 -13.52 20.73 3.01
CA VAL A 226 -14.30 21.49 2.01
C VAL A 226 -13.40 21.98 0.88
N GLU A 227 -12.28 22.63 1.22
CA GLU A 227 -11.32 23.11 0.20
C GLU A 227 -10.65 21.95 -0.54
N ALA A 228 -10.27 20.87 0.16
CA ALA A 228 -9.74 19.66 -0.48
C ALA A 228 -10.74 19.08 -1.50
N THR A 229 -12.01 19.03 -1.15
CA THR A 229 -13.07 18.51 -2.04
C THR A 229 -13.20 19.37 -3.30
N LYS A 230 -13.15 20.70 -3.15
CA LYS A 230 -13.20 21.61 -4.29
C LYS A 230 -12.01 21.39 -5.22
N ILE A 231 -10.79 21.39 -4.69
CA ILE A 231 -9.56 21.14 -5.45
C ILE A 231 -9.62 19.78 -6.16
N ALA A 232 -10.06 18.73 -5.45
CA ALA A 232 -10.15 17.38 -6.02
C ALA A 232 -11.13 17.31 -7.21
N LYS A 233 -12.29 17.97 -7.12
CA LYS A 233 -13.26 18.05 -8.23
C LYS A 233 -12.73 18.82 -9.43
N GLU A 234 -11.99 19.90 -9.21
CA GLU A 234 -11.40 20.71 -10.28
C GLU A 234 -10.29 19.93 -11.03
N LEU A 235 -9.44 19.20 -10.28
CA LEU A 235 -8.31 18.46 -10.85
C LEU A 235 -8.72 17.12 -11.48
N ASN A 236 -9.79 16.50 -10.97
CA ASN A 236 -10.23 15.16 -11.37
C ASN A 236 -11.72 15.14 -11.73
N PRO A 237 -12.17 15.88 -12.77
CA PRO A 237 -13.59 16.05 -13.10
C PRO A 237 -14.30 14.75 -13.49
N ASN A 238 -13.54 13.70 -13.83
CA ASN A 238 -14.08 12.39 -14.21
C ASN A 238 -14.21 11.43 -13.04
N VAL A 239 -13.70 11.78 -11.85
CA VAL A 239 -13.83 10.96 -10.64
C VAL A 239 -15.13 11.32 -9.92
N ARG A 240 -15.94 10.31 -9.61
CA ARG A 240 -17.15 10.46 -8.81
C ARG A 240 -16.76 10.73 -7.36
N LEU A 241 -16.65 12.03 -7.01
CA LEU A 241 -16.11 12.51 -5.73
C LEU A 241 -17.02 13.58 -5.15
N ASP A 242 -17.25 13.50 -3.83
CA ASP A 242 -17.97 14.54 -3.08
C ASP A 242 -17.54 14.60 -1.61
N GLY A 243 -17.87 15.71 -0.95
CA GLY A 243 -17.61 15.99 0.47
C GLY A 243 -18.00 17.45 0.78
N GLU A 244 -17.89 17.92 2.00
CA GLU A 244 -17.50 17.03 3.13
C GLU A 244 -18.73 16.20 3.54
N LEU A 245 -18.48 14.96 3.92
CA LEU A 245 -19.50 14.00 4.33
C LEU A 245 -19.14 13.33 5.65
N GLN A 246 -20.10 13.16 6.54
CA GLN A 246 -19.98 12.23 7.66
C GLN A 246 -19.98 10.79 7.13
N LEU A 247 -19.34 9.87 7.85
CA LEU A 247 -19.22 8.47 7.42
C LEU A 247 -20.59 7.81 7.14
N ASP A 248 -21.56 8.00 8.03
CA ASP A 248 -22.91 7.46 7.86
C ASP A 248 -23.61 8.01 6.61
N ALA A 249 -23.45 9.31 6.35
CA ALA A 249 -23.98 9.93 5.13
C ALA A 249 -23.23 9.45 3.86
N ALA A 250 -21.96 9.11 3.97
CA ALA A 250 -21.17 8.61 2.85
C ALA A 250 -21.58 7.22 2.39
N ILE A 251 -21.88 6.29 3.32
CA ILE A 251 -22.05 4.86 3.01
C ILE A 251 -23.48 4.33 3.13
N VAL A 252 -24.36 4.98 3.94
CA VAL A 252 -25.74 4.51 4.16
C VAL A 252 -26.71 5.29 3.29
N PRO A 253 -27.41 4.64 2.31
CA PRO A 253 -28.25 5.33 1.33
C PRO A 253 -29.32 6.25 1.94
N SER A 254 -30.07 5.78 2.95
CA SER A 254 -31.12 6.58 3.59
C SER A 254 -30.59 7.80 4.34
N VAL A 255 -29.38 7.68 4.93
CA VAL A 255 -28.72 8.81 5.61
C VAL A 255 -28.15 9.79 4.58
N GLY A 256 -27.55 9.29 3.51
CA GLY A 256 -27.05 10.10 2.39
C GLY A 256 -28.13 10.93 1.74
N GLU A 257 -29.29 10.32 1.44
CA GLU A 257 -30.45 11.04 0.88
C GLU A 257 -30.97 12.13 1.82
N SER A 258 -30.99 11.87 3.13
CA SER A 258 -31.45 12.82 4.14
C SER A 258 -30.49 13.99 4.38
N LYS A 259 -29.18 13.68 4.52
CA LYS A 259 -28.17 14.68 4.94
C LYS A 259 -27.51 15.42 3.77
N ALA A 260 -27.42 14.77 2.59
CA ALA A 260 -26.77 15.32 1.41
C ALA A 260 -27.59 15.05 0.13
N PRO A 261 -28.84 15.52 0.05
CA PRO A 261 -29.71 15.28 -1.11
C PRO A 261 -29.05 15.80 -2.40
N GLY A 262 -29.07 14.99 -3.45
CA GLY A 262 -28.45 15.32 -4.74
C GLY A 262 -26.94 15.14 -4.83
N SER A 263 -26.27 14.66 -3.77
CA SER A 263 -24.86 14.26 -3.86
C SER A 263 -24.72 13.00 -4.73
N PRO A 264 -23.76 12.97 -5.68
CA PRO A 264 -23.54 11.77 -6.50
C PRO A 264 -22.83 10.65 -5.75
N VAL A 265 -22.40 10.89 -4.51
CA VAL A 265 -21.56 9.99 -3.70
C VAL A 265 -22.26 9.51 -2.44
N ALA A 266 -23.03 10.40 -1.79
CA ALA A 266 -23.67 10.10 -0.50
C ALA A 266 -24.50 8.81 -0.56
N GLY A 267 -24.29 7.93 0.42
CA GLY A 267 -24.92 6.62 0.52
C GLY A 267 -24.28 5.50 -0.30
N HIS A 268 -23.24 5.78 -1.11
CA HIS A 268 -22.68 4.82 -2.06
C HIS A 268 -21.15 4.79 -2.08
N ALA A 269 -20.49 5.49 -1.16
CA ALA A 269 -19.03 5.57 -1.15
C ALA A 269 -18.37 4.22 -0.89
N ASN A 270 -17.29 3.95 -1.64
CA ASN A 270 -16.41 2.79 -1.51
C ASN A 270 -14.93 3.19 -1.34
N VAL A 271 -14.61 4.47 -1.52
CA VAL A 271 -13.30 5.07 -1.24
C VAL A 271 -13.50 6.16 -0.19
N LEU A 272 -12.92 5.96 0.99
CA LEU A 272 -13.10 6.83 2.15
C LEU A 272 -11.79 7.58 2.44
N ILE A 273 -11.81 8.91 2.26
CA ILE A 273 -10.65 9.77 2.50
C ILE A 273 -10.79 10.42 3.85
N PHE A 274 -9.90 10.08 4.77
CA PHE A 274 -9.89 10.56 6.14
C PHE A 274 -9.18 11.91 6.25
N PRO A 275 -9.64 12.81 7.12
CA PRO A 275 -9.09 14.17 7.22
C PRO A 275 -7.66 14.22 7.77
N ASP A 276 -7.25 13.21 8.53
CA ASP A 276 -5.95 13.07 9.16
C ASP A 276 -5.65 11.60 9.49
N LEU A 277 -4.41 11.34 9.91
CA LEU A 277 -3.94 10.00 10.21
C LEU A 277 -4.62 9.38 11.45
N ASP A 278 -4.95 10.18 12.46
CA ASP A 278 -5.61 9.66 13.66
C ASP A 278 -6.97 9.08 13.30
N ALA A 279 -7.78 9.82 12.54
CA ALA A 279 -9.08 9.36 12.08
C ALA A 279 -8.96 8.09 11.20
N GLY A 280 -8.05 8.07 10.24
CA GLY A 280 -7.85 6.93 9.34
C GLY A 280 -7.29 5.70 10.06
N ASN A 281 -6.27 5.87 10.89
CA ASN A 281 -5.60 4.77 11.60
C ASN A 281 -6.49 4.14 12.68
N ILE A 282 -7.21 4.96 13.45
CA ILE A 282 -8.18 4.48 14.42
C ILE A 282 -9.35 3.81 13.70
N GLY A 283 -9.85 4.44 12.62
CA GLY A 283 -10.99 3.96 11.85
C GLY A 283 -10.78 2.56 11.27
N TYR A 284 -9.66 2.31 10.57
CA TYR A 284 -9.44 0.98 10.01
C TYR A 284 -9.28 -0.10 11.08
N LYS A 285 -8.60 0.21 12.20
CA LYS A 285 -8.43 -0.74 13.30
C LYS A 285 -9.74 -1.09 13.98
N LEU A 286 -10.63 -0.10 14.16
CA LEU A 286 -11.98 -0.35 14.70
C LEU A 286 -12.76 -1.33 13.81
N VAL A 287 -12.76 -1.10 12.50
CA VAL A 287 -13.44 -1.97 11.55
C VAL A 287 -12.79 -3.36 11.51
N GLN A 288 -11.45 -3.43 11.42
CA GLN A 288 -10.72 -4.69 11.43
C GLN A 288 -11.05 -5.54 12.65
N ARG A 289 -11.02 -4.95 13.85
CA ARG A 289 -11.17 -5.71 15.09
C ARG A 289 -12.63 -5.97 15.47
N LEU A 290 -13.52 -4.98 15.32
CA LEU A 290 -14.91 -5.11 15.73
C LEU A 290 -15.79 -5.80 14.67
N ALA A 291 -15.59 -5.51 13.40
CA ALA A 291 -16.31 -6.14 12.31
C ALA A 291 -15.62 -7.39 11.75
N LYS A 292 -14.47 -7.79 12.30
CA LYS A 292 -13.64 -8.92 11.82
C LYS A 292 -13.30 -8.79 10.34
N ALA A 293 -13.10 -7.55 9.89
CA ALA A 293 -12.73 -7.28 8.53
C ALA A 293 -11.28 -7.68 8.24
N GLU A 294 -11.03 -8.15 7.03
CA GLU A 294 -9.68 -8.25 6.50
C GLU A 294 -9.17 -6.83 6.21
N ALA A 295 -7.91 -6.54 6.54
CA ALA A 295 -7.30 -5.23 6.36
C ALA A 295 -5.88 -5.39 5.81
N TYR A 296 -5.74 -5.21 4.49
CA TYR A 296 -4.46 -5.33 3.79
C TYR A 296 -3.79 -3.99 3.68
N GLY A 297 -2.58 -3.88 4.25
CA GLY A 297 -1.83 -2.63 4.25
C GLY A 297 -0.89 -2.45 5.46
N PRO A 298 -0.27 -1.25 5.55
CA PRO A 298 -0.51 -0.08 4.68
C PRO A 298 0.07 -0.26 3.26
N LEU A 299 -0.80 -0.18 2.26
CA LEU A 299 -0.41 -0.24 0.85
C LEU A 299 0.00 1.15 0.37
N THR A 300 1.14 1.25 -0.32
CA THR A 300 1.62 2.54 -0.80
C THR A 300 1.03 2.89 -2.17
N GLN A 301 0.79 4.17 -2.37
CA GLN A 301 0.38 4.75 -3.64
C GLN A 301 1.16 6.03 -3.95
N GLY A 302 1.32 6.33 -5.22
CA GLY A 302 2.09 7.48 -5.67
C GLY A 302 3.61 7.24 -5.78
N ILE A 303 4.14 6.05 -5.46
CA ILE A 303 5.53 5.65 -5.73
C ILE A 303 5.65 5.17 -7.17
N ALA A 304 6.82 5.39 -7.78
CA ALA A 304 7.07 5.05 -9.19
C ALA A 304 7.08 3.55 -9.51
N ALA A 305 7.11 2.68 -8.50
CA ALA A 305 7.01 1.23 -8.65
C ALA A 305 6.32 0.63 -7.42
N PRO A 306 5.69 -0.56 -7.52
CA PRO A 306 4.98 -1.18 -6.41
C PRO A 306 5.93 -1.59 -5.29
N VAL A 307 5.81 -0.92 -4.16
CA VAL A 307 6.47 -1.29 -2.91
C VAL A 307 5.46 -1.10 -1.80
N ASN A 308 5.15 -2.17 -1.07
CA ASN A 308 4.16 -2.11 -0.01
C ASN A 308 4.78 -2.40 1.35
N ASP A 309 4.25 -1.68 2.35
CA ASP A 309 4.62 -1.85 3.75
C ASP A 309 3.65 -2.82 4.42
N LEU A 310 4.09 -3.40 5.54
CA LEU A 310 3.32 -4.30 6.37
C LEU A 310 3.17 -3.71 7.78
N SER A 311 2.12 -4.08 8.46
CA SER A 311 2.06 -3.88 9.90
C SER A 311 2.99 -4.89 10.59
N ARG A 312 3.77 -4.48 11.59
CA ARG A 312 4.57 -5.40 12.42
C ARG A 312 3.74 -6.49 13.11
N GLY A 313 2.45 -6.26 13.27
CA GLY A 313 1.50 -7.24 13.80
C GLY A 313 0.78 -8.05 12.73
N CYS A 314 1.27 -8.09 11.48
CA CYS A 314 0.70 -8.90 10.40
C CYS A 314 0.87 -10.40 10.65
N SER A 315 0.00 -11.20 10.05
CA SER A 315 0.12 -12.65 9.95
C SER A 315 0.85 -13.04 8.65
N ALA A 316 1.18 -14.33 8.47
CA ALA A 316 1.68 -14.84 7.21
C ALA A 316 0.64 -14.68 6.09
N GLU A 317 -0.63 -14.84 6.38
CA GLU A 317 -1.75 -14.63 5.46
C GLU A 317 -1.85 -13.16 5.00
N ASP A 318 -1.60 -12.21 5.90
CA ASP A 318 -1.53 -10.78 5.53
C ASP A 318 -0.38 -10.53 4.55
N ILE A 319 0.79 -11.14 4.78
CA ILE A 319 1.95 -11.05 3.86
C ILE A 319 1.60 -11.62 2.49
N GLU A 320 0.96 -12.81 2.43
CA GLU A 320 0.49 -13.41 1.18
C GLU A 320 -0.45 -12.47 0.41
N GLY A 321 -1.43 -11.88 1.12
CA GLY A 321 -2.37 -10.93 0.55
C GLY A 321 -1.67 -9.72 -0.05
N VAL A 322 -0.70 -9.13 0.68
CA VAL A 322 0.07 -7.97 0.21
C VAL A 322 0.99 -8.34 -0.95
N ILE A 323 1.57 -9.55 -0.99
CA ILE A 323 2.34 -10.03 -2.15
C ILE A 323 1.44 -10.12 -3.39
N ALA A 324 0.24 -10.70 -3.27
CA ALA A 324 -0.72 -10.79 -4.37
C ALA A 324 -1.15 -9.40 -4.88
N ILE A 325 -1.42 -8.47 -3.96
CA ILE A 325 -1.75 -7.07 -4.29
C ILE A 325 -0.57 -6.40 -5.02
N THR A 326 0.65 -6.55 -4.51
CA THR A 326 1.87 -5.99 -5.12
C THR A 326 2.09 -6.54 -6.53
N ALA A 327 1.85 -7.85 -6.73
CA ALA A 327 1.94 -8.46 -8.05
C ALA A 327 0.88 -7.91 -9.02
N VAL A 328 -0.37 -7.67 -8.55
CA VAL A 328 -1.41 -7.03 -9.37
C VAL A 328 -1.05 -5.56 -9.68
N GLN A 329 -0.54 -4.80 -8.72
CA GLN A 329 -0.06 -3.43 -8.96
C GLN A 329 1.08 -3.39 -9.99
N ALA A 330 1.96 -4.38 -10.00
CA ALA A 330 3.07 -4.48 -10.95
C ALA A 330 2.64 -4.87 -12.38
N GLN A 331 1.37 -5.24 -12.60
CA GLN A 331 0.81 -5.53 -13.93
C GLN A 331 0.27 -4.27 -14.62
N ALA A 332 0.05 -3.18 -13.88
CA ALA A 332 -0.47 -1.90 -14.37
C ALA A 332 0.67 -0.98 -14.89
#